data_b4d492edf48e52181afb4ed298d0c1ff
#
_entry.id   b4d492edf48e52181afb4ed298d0c1ff
#
_cell.length_a   1.000
_cell.length_b   1.000
_cell.length_c   1.000
_cell.angle_alpha   90.00
_cell.angle_beta   90.00
_cell.angle_gamma   90.00
#
_symmetry.space_group_name_H-M   'P 1'
#
loop_
_entity.id
_entity.type
_entity.pdbx_description
1 polymer ?
#
loop_
_entity_poly.entity_id
_entity_poly.type
_entity_poly.pdbx_seq_one_letter_code
_entity_poly.pdbx_strand_id
1 'polypeptide(L)'
;RGIGYPQADTRVTTMADIDVGDPKALDALYDRAIELFGNVDFLINNAGISGAEEMVVDMTLADWNRTMEANLISNYSLIRKFGPVMKDKGKGSILNVSSYFGGEKYVAVAYPNRGDYAVSKAGQRVLAEILSRHLGPEIQINALAPGPVDGARLRGLGDAPGLFDRRGRLVLENKRLNQVHKAILSDLKEGLSADTIMALSANDVANLPSGNDMPKALSRLVGQVIDAGGVGNSSRFLMHEGIASKLVERLVNGGILTTEQRDAFMEAFVEAPQPFFDTAESKKSAAQIESGILNRLHLHKMPTDEQVGLSTVFHLADDIVSGETFHPSGGLKFDRSVTEGELLLPPSQTDLNKLQGKRVVMVGDSMRKELAAIGNGFMGQDVAALTVLTRSEDSARELQHAIDATDSVAFDVRCVGDDIEGALDHILREEGGFDVVVSSPFERLPLNALAGERHKSWDRVLSDQQFRDLVHDQLTHHFRVARISALVPNCQIVLLTPDTSLASTREEFALALFVKNSLHAFTVTLGVEGERLPTVPAVNQVQLTRRAHTEEPSNDQELAEEMTRLVHAVMQCAVPAPSPSESRYLSKIFRGNAVTV
;
A
#
# COMPACT_ATOMS: atom_id res chain seq x y z
N ARG A 1 -2.81 23.17 12.43
CA ARG A 1 -3.13 24.35 13.26
C ARG A 1 -3.09 23.90 14.69
N GLY A 2 -2.03 24.34 15.44
CA GLY A 2 -1.74 23.88 16.77
C GLY A 2 -2.83 24.26 17.77
N ILE A 3 -3.08 23.36 18.70
CA ILE A 3 -3.77 23.67 19.94
C ILE A 3 -2.95 24.79 20.58
N GLY A 4 -3.57 25.99 20.73
CA GLY A 4 -2.85 27.17 21.23
C GLY A 4 -2.25 26.91 22.61
N TYR A 5 -0.95 26.72 22.64
CA TYR A 5 -0.23 26.90 23.89
C TYR A 5 -0.35 28.38 24.31
N PRO A 6 -0.46 28.68 25.60
CA PRO A 6 -0.46 30.06 26.05
C PRO A 6 0.78 30.75 25.50
N GLN A 7 0.61 31.83 24.74
CA GLN A 7 1.71 32.60 24.11
C GLN A 7 2.72 33.20 25.11
N ALA A 8 2.56 32.94 26.39
CA ALA A 8 3.34 33.52 27.46
C ALA A 8 4.32 32.56 28.16
N ASP A 9 4.40 31.27 27.76
CA ASP A 9 5.40 30.38 28.35
C ASP A 9 6.73 30.48 27.60
N THR A 10 7.67 31.23 28.18
CA THR A 10 9.02 31.45 27.63
C THR A 10 9.83 30.15 27.48
N ARG A 11 9.34 29.01 27.99
CA ARG A 11 9.93 27.68 27.85
C ARG A 11 9.53 26.99 26.56
N VAL A 12 8.54 27.51 25.83
CA VAL A 12 8.04 26.94 24.58
C VAL A 12 8.35 27.88 23.43
N THR A 13 9.09 27.36 22.45
CA THR A 13 9.33 28.04 21.17
C THR A 13 8.55 27.30 20.08
N THR A 14 7.82 28.07 19.27
CA THR A 14 7.05 27.52 18.15
C THR A 14 7.61 28.03 16.82
N MET A 15 7.73 27.13 15.86
CA MET A 15 7.92 27.47 14.45
C MET A 15 6.62 27.14 13.70
N ALA A 16 6.00 28.18 13.14
CA ALA A 16 4.80 28.01 12.32
C ALA A 16 5.16 27.66 10.88
N ASP A 17 4.19 27.10 10.17
CA ASP A 17 4.25 26.84 8.71
C ASP A 17 5.41 25.93 8.28
N ILE A 18 5.81 24.99 9.12
CA ILE A 18 6.77 23.93 8.79
C ILE A 18 6.02 22.77 8.15
N ASP A 19 6.25 22.55 6.85
CA ASP A 19 5.86 21.32 6.18
C ASP A 19 6.99 20.29 6.35
N VAL A 20 6.73 19.24 7.11
CA VAL A 20 7.72 18.18 7.35
C VAL A 20 7.99 17.32 6.10
N GLY A 21 7.15 17.41 5.07
CA GLY A 21 7.40 16.81 3.76
C GLY A 21 8.39 17.61 2.90
N ASP A 22 8.73 18.85 3.29
CA ASP A 22 9.72 19.67 2.61
C ASP A 22 11.11 19.55 3.27
N PRO A 23 12.11 18.99 2.57
CA PRO A 23 13.47 18.86 3.09
C PRO A 23 14.09 20.18 3.56
N LYS A 24 13.81 21.30 2.88
CA LYS A 24 14.33 22.62 3.25
C LYS A 24 13.72 23.11 4.56
N ALA A 25 12.44 22.82 4.78
CA ALA A 25 11.78 23.13 6.05
C ALA A 25 12.36 22.31 7.20
N LEU A 26 12.75 21.06 6.96
CA LEU A 26 13.44 20.22 7.96
C LEU A 26 14.86 20.74 8.26
N ASP A 27 15.60 21.23 7.26
CA ASP A 27 16.90 21.88 7.45
C ASP A 27 16.75 23.12 8.35
N ALA A 28 15.81 23.99 8.01
CA ALA A 28 15.54 25.21 8.78
C ALA A 28 15.09 24.90 10.23
N LEU A 29 14.30 23.83 10.42
CA LEU A 29 13.88 23.37 11.75
C LEU A 29 15.09 22.91 12.57
N TYR A 30 15.97 22.11 11.97
CA TYR A 30 17.19 21.64 12.62
C TYR A 30 18.10 22.80 13.01
N ASP A 31 18.44 23.68 12.05
CA ASP A 31 19.31 24.83 12.29
C ASP A 31 18.77 25.72 13.42
N ARG A 32 17.48 25.99 13.41
CA ARG A 32 16.84 26.80 14.44
C ARG A 32 16.85 26.14 15.83
N ALA A 33 16.64 24.82 15.88
CA ALA A 33 16.69 24.08 17.13
C ALA A 33 18.11 24.09 17.73
N ILE A 34 19.15 23.92 16.92
CA ILE A 34 20.53 23.94 17.36
C ILE A 34 20.95 25.37 17.77
N GLU A 35 20.54 26.39 17.02
CA GLU A 35 20.78 27.78 17.38
C GLU A 35 20.21 28.12 18.77
N LEU A 36 19.00 27.69 19.07
CA LEU A 36 18.30 27.98 20.30
C LEU A 36 18.79 27.17 21.50
N PHE A 37 19.07 25.92 21.32
CA PHE A 37 19.27 24.95 22.41
C PHE A 37 20.68 24.34 22.45
N GLY A 38 21.46 24.48 21.39
CA GLY A 38 22.80 23.87 21.25
C GLY A 38 22.76 22.35 21.08
N ASN A 39 21.79 21.67 21.69
CA ASN A 39 21.55 20.24 21.57
C ASN A 39 20.07 19.90 21.82
N VAL A 40 19.71 18.65 21.58
CA VAL A 40 18.36 18.10 21.79
C VAL A 40 18.47 16.83 22.62
N ASP A 41 17.67 16.72 23.70
CA ASP A 41 17.60 15.53 24.54
C ASP A 41 16.55 14.53 24.07
N PHE A 42 15.43 15.06 23.58
CA PHE A 42 14.27 14.28 23.15
C PHE A 42 13.81 14.72 21.76
N LEU A 43 13.65 13.77 20.87
CA LEU A 43 13.05 13.97 19.55
C LEU A 43 11.74 13.19 19.47
N ILE A 44 10.62 13.90 19.27
CA ILE A 44 9.31 13.28 19.08
C ILE A 44 8.86 13.50 17.64
N ASN A 45 8.95 12.49 16.82
CA ASN A 45 8.46 12.48 15.45
C ASN A 45 6.95 12.21 15.44
N ASN A 46 6.16 13.25 15.68
CA ASN A 46 4.70 13.16 15.76
C ASN A 46 3.97 13.76 14.56
N ALA A 47 4.60 14.70 13.86
CA ALA A 47 4.01 15.33 12.68
C ALA A 47 3.67 14.26 11.61
N GLY A 48 2.53 14.45 10.95
CA GLY A 48 2.11 13.52 9.89
C GLY A 48 0.68 13.78 9.42
N ILE A 49 0.39 13.25 8.23
CA ILE A 49 -0.91 13.37 7.57
C ILE A 49 -1.68 12.04 7.63
N SER A 50 -2.98 12.10 7.35
CA SER A 50 -3.86 10.91 7.35
C SER A 50 -3.68 9.99 6.15
N GLY A 51 -2.88 10.39 5.17
CA GLY A 51 -2.86 9.77 3.85
C GLY A 51 -3.98 10.32 2.95
N ALA A 52 -4.11 9.73 1.77
CA ALA A 52 -5.10 10.12 0.77
C ALA A 52 -6.53 9.79 1.19
N GLU A 53 -6.72 8.82 2.08
CA GLU A 53 -8.03 8.27 2.45
C GLU A 53 -8.78 7.63 1.27
N GLU A 54 -8.05 7.17 0.25
CA GLU A 54 -8.55 6.55 -0.97
C GLU A 54 -8.23 5.05 -1.02
N MET A 55 -8.98 4.28 -1.82
CA MET A 55 -8.56 2.93 -2.18
C MET A 55 -7.28 2.99 -3.03
N VAL A 56 -6.45 1.96 -2.96
CA VAL A 56 -5.17 1.92 -3.70
C VAL A 56 -5.37 2.16 -5.20
N VAL A 57 -6.43 1.64 -5.78
CA VAL A 57 -6.76 1.83 -7.20
C VAL A 57 -7.17 3.26 -7.59
N ASP A 58 -7.63 4.04 -6.62
CA ASP A 58 -8.07 5.43 -6.81
C ASP A 58 -6.99 6.45 -6.39
N MET A 59 -5.95 5.97 -5.71
CA MET A 59 -4.90 6.82 -5.16
C MET A 59 -3.93 7.26 -6.27
N THR A 60 -3.60 8.54 -6.30
CA THR A 60 -2.58 9.03 -7.22
C THR A 60 -1.17 8.78 -6.70
N LEU A 61 -0.19 8.74 -7.61
CA LEU A 61 1.23 8.66 -7.23
C LEU A 61 1.66 9.87 -6.38
N ALA A 62 1.10 11.04 -6.66
CA ALA A 62 1.37 12.27 -5.89
C ALA A 62 0.87 12.15 -4.44
N ASP A 63 -0.31 11.58 -4.23
CA ASP A 63 -0.86 11.33 -2.88
C ASP A 63 -0.04 10.32 -2.10
N TRP A 64 0.35 9.24 -2.75
CA TRP A 64 1.26 8.25 -2.16
C TRP A 64 2.57 8.87 -1.72
N ASN A 65 3.25 9.58 -2.63
CA ASN A 65 4.53 10.21 -2.35
C ASN A 65 4.42 11.26 -1.25
N ARG A 66 3.37 12.09 -1.24
CA ARG A 66 3.12 13.06 -0.18
C ARG A 66 3.00 12.39 1.19
N THR A 67 2.35 11.24 1.27
CA THR A 67 2.22 10.49 2.53
C THR A 67 3.55 9.89 2.96
N MET A 68 4.34 9.33 2.03
CA MET A 68 5.67 8.81 2.33
C MET A 68 6.61 9.92 2.81
N GLU A 69 6.66 11.06 2.12
CA GLU A 69 7.49 12.21 2.53
C GLU A 69 7.10 12.71 3.92
N ALA A 70 5.82 13.00 4.16
CA ALA A 70 5.38 13.60 5.41
C ALA A 70 5.45 12.64 6.61
N ASN A 71 5.16 11.36 6.43
CA ASN A 71 5.05 10.44 7.56
C ASN A 71 6.33 9.60 7.80
N LEU A 72 7.03 9.21 6.75
CA LEU A 72 8.12 8.24 6.85
C LEU A 72 9.49 8.88 6.62
N ILE A 73 9.68 9.54 5.49
CA ILE A 73 10.97 10.10 5.09
C ILE A 73 11.39 11.24 6.02
N SER A 74 10.45 12.09 6.41
CA SER A 74 10.68 13.15 7.39
C SER A 74 11.22 12.62 8.72
N ASN A 75 10.69 11.49 9.20
CA ASN A 75 11.15 10.89 10.45
C ASN A 75 12.60 10.42 10.34
N TYR A 76 12.93 9.74 9.24
CA TYR A 76 14.29 9.33 8.97
C TYR A 76 15.25 10.53 8.88
N SER A 77 14.87 11.57 8.13
CA SER A 77 15.65 12.80 7.98
C SER A 77 15.93 13.49 9.33
N LEU A 78 14.93 13.58 10.20
CA LEU A 78 15.11 14.18 11.54
C LEU A 78 15.99 13.32 12.43
N ILE A 79 15.84 12.00 12.40
CA ILE A 79 16.72 11.08 13.14
C ILE A 79 18.17 11.22 12.65
N ARG A 80 18.38 11.31 11.34
CA ARG A 80 19.70 11.49 10.72
C ARG A 80 20.34 12.84 11.09
N LYS A 81 19.55 13.90 11.26
CA LYS A 81 20.04 15.23 11.64
C LYS A 81 20.36 15.32 13.14
N PHE A 82 19.44 14.90 14.00
CA PHE A 82 19.60 15.04 15.46
C PHE A 82 20.41 13.91 16.10
N GLY A 83 20.46 12.73 15.48
CA GLY A 83 21.20 11.58 15.99
C GLY A 83 22.68 11.86 16.28
N PRO A 84 23.44 12.48 15.36
CA PRO A 84 24.85 12.84 15.62
C PRO A 84 25.01 13.71 16.87
N VAL A 85 24.19 14.74 17.02
CA VAL A 85 24.24 15.67 18.15
C VAL A 85 23.93 14.98 19.47
N MET A 86 22.93 14.10 19.50
CA MET A 86 22.61 13.28 20.68
C MET A 86 23.75 12.31 21.01
N LYS A 87 24.35 11.70 19.98
CA LYS A 87 25.43 10.73 20.14
C LYS A 87 26.71 11.37 20.69
N ASP A 88 27.06 12.55 20.21
CA ASP A 88 28.19 13.34 20.69
C ASP A 88 27.99 13.75 22.16
N LYS A 89 26.76 14.02 22.56
CA LYS A 89 26.39 14.27 23.95
C LYS A 89 26.42 13.00 24.82
N GLY A 90 26.40 11.82 24.20
CA GLY A 90 26.34 10.52 24.89
C GLY A 90 24.97 10.16 25.48
N LYS A 91 23.91 10.92 25.14
CA LYS A 91 22.55 10.66 25.62
C LYS A 91 21.51 11.28 24.71
N GLY A 92 20.44 10.50 24.40
CA GLY A 92 19.26 10.97 23.68
C GLY A 92 18.11 9.97 23.76
N SER A 93 16.89 10.44 23.54
CA SER A 93 15.71 9.58 23.40
C SER A 93 14.85 10.03 22.22
N ILE A 94 14.50 9.09 21.36
CA ILE A 94 13.72 9.33 20.14
C ILE A 94 12.43 8.52 20.22
N LEU A 95 11.30 9.15 19.90
CA LEU A 95 10.01 8.49 19.83
C LEU A 95 9.34 8.77 18.49
N ASN A 96 9.14 7.71 17.69
CA ASN A 96 8.37 7.78 16.46
C ASN A 96 6.88 7.52 16.76
N VAL A 97 6.02 8.50 16.48
CA VAL A 97 4.58 8.31 16.64
C VAL A 97 4.01 7.66 15.41
N SER A 98 3.96 6.33 15.44
CA SER A 98 3.37 5.47 14.45
C SER A 98 1.82 5.46 14.57
N SER A 99 1.20 4.34 14.37
CA SER A 99 -0.24 4.10 14.51
C SER A 99 -0.49 2.61 14.63
N TYR A 100 -1.62 2.22 15.23
CA TYR A 100 -2.09 0.84 15.17
C TYR A 100 -2.28 0.32 13.73
N PHE A 101 -2.45 1.20 12.73
CA PHE A 101 -2.45 0.83 11.31
C PHE A 101 -1.08 0.35 10.80
N GLY A 102 0.02 0.73 11.44
CA GLY A 102 1.35 0.18 11.18
C GLY A 102 1.54 -1.23 11.73
N GLY A 103 0.56 -1.75 12.45
CA GLY A 103 0.57 -3.08 13.03
C GLY A 103 1.47 -3.23 14.27
N GLU A 104 1.46 -4.41 14.85
CA GLU A 104 2.49 -4.93 15.73
C GLU A 104 3.54 -5.69 14.93
N LYS A 105 4.58 -6.19 15.62
CA LYS A 105 5.78 -6.83 15.02
C LYS A 105 5.49 -7.77 13.83
N TYR A 106 4.29 -8.32 13.72
CA TYR A 106 3.96 -9.29 12.66
C TYR A 106 2.52 -9.18 12.15
N VAL A 107 1.77 -8.16 12.56
CA VAL A 107 0.35 -8.05 12.21
C VAL A 107 0.02 -6.64 11.78
N ALA A 108 -0.23 -6.43 10.49
CA ALA A 108 -0.80 -5.18 10.00
C ALA A 108 -2.32 -5.17 10.23
N VAL A 109 -2.87 -4.02 10.61
CA VAL A 109 -4.31 -3.86 10.74
C VAL A 109 -4.90 -3.60 9.36
N ALA A 110 -5.59 -4.59 8.84
CA ALA A 110 -6.29 -4.49 7.57
C ALA A 110 -7.43 -3.48 7.64
N TYR A 111 -7.31 -2.41 6.89
CA TYR A 111 -8.36 -1.41 6.77
C TYR A 111 -8.32 -0.75 5.39
N PRO A 112 -9.43 -0.72 4.64
CA PRO A 112 -9.46 -0.12 3.33
C PRO A 112 -9.24 1.40 3.39
N ASN A 113 -8.83 1.98 2.30
CA ASN A 113 -8.54 3.40 2.14
C ASN A 113 -7.39 3.90 3.04
N ARG A 114 -6.40 3.05 3.27
CA ARG A 114 -5.26 3.33 4.16
C ARG A 114 -3.94 2.72 3.67
N GLY A 115 -3.81 2.38 2.40
CA GLY A 115 -2.62 1.73 1.87
C GLY A 115 -1.35 2.54 2.12
N ASP A 116 -1.33 3.79 1.72
CA ASP A 116 -0.23 4.73 1.93
C ASP A 116 0.06 4.99 3.42
N TYR A 117 -0.99 5.26 4.18
CA TYR A 117 -0.87 5.52 5.61
C TYR A 117 -0.36 4.30 6.38
N ALA A 118 -0.89 3.11 6.10
CA ALA A 118 -0.47 1.87 6.75
C ALA A 118 1.01 1.57 6.48
N VAL A 119 1.46 1.68 5.23
CA VAL A 119 2.87 1.52 4.85
C VAL A 119 3.76 2.51 5.59
N SER A 120 3.42 3.80 5.57
CA SER A 120 4.21 4.84 6.23
C SER A 120 4.33 4.61 7.73
N LYS A 121 3.25 4.18 8.39
CA LYS A 121 3.24 3.92 9.83
C LYS A 121 3.92 2.59 10.20
N ALA A 122 3.85 1.57 9.35
CA ALA A 122 4.64 0.36 9.51
C ALA A 122 6.13 0.68 9.39
N GLY A 123 6.53 1.47 8.39
CA GLY A 123 7.90 1.93 8.23
C GLY A 123 8.43 2.69 9.45
N GLN A 124 7.67 3.64 10.03
CA GLN A 124 8.05 4.36 11.25
C GLN A 124 8.30 3.43 12.43
N ARG A 125 7.46 2.42 12.60
CA ARG A 125 7.59 1.43 13.67
C ARG A 125 8.86 0.60 13.48
N VAL A 126 9.04 0.06 12.28
CA VAL A 126 10.20 -0.81 11.97
C VAL A 126 11.51 -0.03 12.01
N LEU A 127 11.52 1.25 11.60
CA LEU A 127 12.69 2.11 11.77
C LEU A 127 13.12 2.21 13.23
N ALA A 128 12.20 2.34 14.19
CA ALA A 128 12.55 2.36 15.62
C ALA A 128 13.19 1.04 16.04
N GLU A 129 12.63 -0.09 15.64
CA GLU A 129 13.17 -1.43 15.93
C GLU A 129 14.60 -1.61 15.40
N ILE A 130 14.82 -1.26 14.13
CA ILE A 130 16.12 -1.44 13.47
C ILE A 130 17.15 -0.46 14.03
N LEU A 131 16.78 0.83 14.13
CA LEU A 131 17.70 1.88 14.54
C LEU A 131 18.12 1.75 16.01
N SER A 132 17.32 1.10 16.86
CA SER A 132 17.70 0.84 18.25
C SER A 132 19.02 0.08 18.38
N ARG A 133 19.29 -0.81 17.43
CA ARG A 133 20.52 -1.62 17.40
C ARG A 133 21.76 -0.81 17.00
N HIS A 134 21.57 0.27 16.25
CA HIS A 134 22.65 1.10 15.73
C HIS A 134 22.91 2.34 16.61
N LEU A 135 21.85 2.89 17.22
CA LEU A 135 21.91 4.12 17.99
C LEU A 135 22.31 3.90 19.47
N GLY A 136 22.05 2.72 20.00
CA GLY A 136 22.44 2.37 21.36
C GLY A 136 23.96 2.21 21.57
N PRO A 137 24.44 2.33 22.82
CA PRO A 137 23.67 2.61 24.02
C PRO A 137 23.38 4.09 24.27
N GLU A 138 23.94 5.01 23.52
CA GLU A 138 23.85 6.46 23.75
C GLU A 138 22.45 7.00 23.48
N ILE A 139 21.74 6.44 22.50
CA ILE A 139 20.42 6.89 22.10
C ILE A 139 19.41 5.74 22.15
N GLN A 140 18.33 5.96 22.87
CA GLN A 140 17.17 5.09 22.83
C GLN A 140 16.24 5.54 21.72
N ILE A 141 15.63 4.59 21.03
CA ILE A 141 14.58 4.87 20.04
C ILE A 141 13.47 3.85 20.16
N ASN A 142 12.24 4.36 20.29
CA ASN A 142 11.02 3.55 20.38
C ASN A 142 9.94 4.08 19.45
N ALA A 143 8.90 3.29 19.26
CA ALA A 143 7.69 3.71 18.55
C ALA A 143 6.50 3.75 19.51
N LEU A 144 5.64 4.75 19.33
CA LEU A 144 4.33 4.81 19.95
C LEU A 144 3.29 4.63 18.84
N ALA A 145 2.44 3.63 18.98
CA ALA A 145 1.40 3.28 18.00
C ALA A 145 0.01 3.39 18.64
N PRO A 146 -0.52 4.62 18.80
CA PRO A 146 -1.84 4.83 19.38
C PRO A 146 -2.93 4.12 18.57
N GLY A 147 -3.95 3.63 19.26
CA GLY A 147 -5.22 3.27 18.66
C GLY A 147 -5.99 4.50 18.19
N PRO A 148 -7.28 4.36 17.92
CA PRO A 148 -8.14 5.51 17.64
C PRO A 148 -8.20 6.39 18.89
N VAL A 149 -7.69 7.63 18.80
CA VAL A 149 -7.65 8.59 19.91
C VAL A 149 -8.91 9.44 19.91
N ASP A 150 -9.61 9.50 21.05
CA ASP A 150 -10.85 10.28 21.19
C ASP A 150 -10.52 11.77 21.32
N GLY A 151 -10.33 12.42 20.19
CA GLY A 151 -9.95 13.83 20.09
C GLY A 151 -10.51 14.50 18.85
N ALA A 152 -10.20 15.76 18.66
CA ALA A 152 -10.73 16.58 17.56
C ALA A 152 -10.49 15.99 16.17
N ARG A 153 -9.41 15.26 15.96
CA ARG A 153 -9.14 14.59 14.67
C ARG A 153 -10.21 13.56 14.30
N LEU A 154 -10.72 12.79 15.26
CA LEU A 154 -11.77 11.79 15.03
C LEU A 154 -13.17 12.41 15.06
N ARG A 155 -13.42 13.34 15.99
CA ARG A 155 -14.75 13.92 16.25
C ARG A 155 -15.09 15.11 15.39
N GLY A 156 -14.08 15.80 14.84
CA GLY A 156 -14.22 17.12 14.24
C GLY A 156 -13.99 18.25 15.22
N LEU A 157 -13.88 19.45 14.70
CA LEU A 157 -13.70 20.68 15.49
C LEU A 157 -14.51 21.81 14.85
N GLY A 158 -15.50 22.32 15.56
CA GLY A 158 -16.44 23.29 14.98
C GLY A 158 -17.20 22.68 13.80
N ASP A 159 -17.22 23.37 12.67
CA ASP A 159 -17.88 22.91 11.43
C ASP A 159 -17.01 21.92 10.63
N ALA A 160 -15.76 21.69 11.02
CA ALA A 160 -14.87 20.78 10.30
C ALA A 160 -15.21 19.31 10.64
N PRO A 161 -15.54 18.46 9.63
CA PRO A 161 -15.93 17.08 9.86
C PRO A 161 -14.73 16.27 10.40
N GLY A 162 -15.00 15.44 11.39
CA GLY A 162 -14.05 14.49 11.93
C GLY A 162 -13.77 13.32 10.98
N LEU A 163 -12.81 12.52 11.36
CA LEU A 163 -12.44 11.33 10.56
C LEU A 163 -13.62 10.34 10.46
N PHE A 164 -14.45 10.19 11.49
CA PHE A 164 -15.61 9.30 11.44
C PHE A 164 -16.63 9.76 10.40
N ASP A 165 -16.92 11.06 10.33
CA ASP A 165 -17.85 11.61 9.34
C ASP A 165 -17.32 11.45 7.92
N ARG A 166 -16.06 11.81 7.68
CA ARG A 166 -15.43 11.63 6.38
C ARG A 166 -15.43 10.17 5.94
N ARG A 167 -15.14 9.23 6.86
CA ARG A 167 -15.17 7.80 6.57
C ARG A 167 -16.56 7.25 6.34
N GLY A 168 -17.54 7.74 7.10
CA GLY A 168 -18.94 7.38 6.88
C GLY A 168 -19.37 7.70 5.46
N ARG A 169 -19.01 8.88 4.96
CA ARG A 169 -19.21 9.30 3.58
C ARG A 169 -18.43 8.43 2.59
N LEU A 170 -17.15 8.28 2.80
CA LEU A 170 -16.23 7.52 1.92
C LEU A 170 -16.67 6.05 1.73
N VAL A 171 -17.16 5.39 2.78
CA VAL A 171 -17.68 4.01 2.68
C VAL A 171 -18.89 3.94 1.75
N LEU A 172 -19.77 4.94 1.79
CA LEU A 172 -20.94 5.01 0.91
C LEU A 172 -20.53 5.34 -0.53
N GLU A 173 -19.61 6.28 -0.73
CA GLU A 173 -19.06 6.62 -2.04
C GLU A 173 -18.41 5.39 -2.70
N ASN A 174 -17.52 4.71 -2.00
CA ASN A 174 -16.88 3.49 -2.51
C ASN A 174 -17.89 2.38 -2.81
N LYS A 175 -18.91 2.22 -1.98
CA LYS A 175 -19.98 1.25 -2.25
C LYS A 175 -20.70 1.57 -3.55
N ARG A 176 -21.05 2.83 -3.79
CA ARG A 176 -21.68 3.27 -5.03
C ARG A 176 -20.79 3.10 -6.24
N LEU A 177 -19.54 3.60 -6.14
CA LEU A 177 -18.56 3.49 -7.20
C LEU A 177 -18.34 2.02 -7.61
N ASN A 178 -18.18 1.12 -6.63
CA ASN A 178 -18.00 -0.30 -6.89
C ASN A 178 -19.25 -0.96 -7.51
N GLN A 179 -20.46 -0.53 -7.14
CA GLN A 179 -21.69 -1.02 -7.75
C GLN A 179 -21.78 -0.64 -9.24
N VAL A 180 -21.50 0.63 -9.57
CA VAL A 180 -21.49 1.13 -10.95
C VAL A 180 -20.41 0.45 -11.78
N HIS A 181 -19.20 0.39 -11.26
CA HIS A 181 -18.08 -0.28 -11.93
C HIS A 181 -18.38 -1.76 -12.19
N LYS A 182 -18.95 -2.48 -11.22
CA LYS A 182 -19.37 -3.88 -11.38
C LYS A 182 -20.43 -4.03 -12.47
N ALA A 183 -21.38 -3.13 -12.55
CA ALA A 183 -22.41 -3.16 -13.56
C ALA A 183 -21.79 -3.02 -14.97
N ILE A 184 -20.88 -2.07 -15.18
CA ILE A 184 -20.17 -1.87 -16.44
C ILE A 184 -19.39 -3.13 -16.83
N LEU A 185 -18.60 -3.69 -15.90
CA LEU A 185 -17.85 -4.93 -16.18
C LEU A 185 -18.76 -6.12 -16.53
N SER A 186 -19.96 -6.19 -15.95
CA SER A 186 -20.93 -7.24 -16.29
C SER A 186 -21.43 -7.12 -17.70
N ASP A 187 -21.72 -5.92 -18.16
CA ASP A 187 -22.25 -5.68 -19.50
C ASP A 187 -21.19 -5.86 -20.59
N LEU A 188 -19.94 -5.48 -20.30
CA LEU A 188 -18.81 -5.76 -21.18
C LEU A 188 -18.62 -7.26 -21.39
N LYS A 189 -18.85 -8.10 -20.36
CA LYS A 189 -18.85 -9.56 -20.49
C LYS A 189 -20.02 -10.09 -21.32
N GLU A 190 -21.14 -9.37 -21.35
CA GLU A 190 -22.31 -9.73 -22.17
C GLU A 190 -22.19 -9.25 -23.62
N GLY A 191 -21.04 -8.66 -24.02
CA GLY A 191 -20.71 -8.31 -25.41
C GLY A 191 -20.94 -6.84 -25.79
N LEU A 192 -21.20 -5.96 -24.83
CA LEU A 192 -21.23 -4.52 -25.08
C LEU A 192 -19.81 -3.97 -25.21
N SER A 193 -19.56 -3.25 -26.29
CA SER A 193 -18.29 -2.54 -26.46
C SER A 193 -18.27 -1.23 -25.65
N ALA A 194 -17.06 -0.77 -25.31
CA ALA A 194 -16.87 0.57 -24.73
C ALA A 194 -17.49 1.65 -25.63
N ASP A 195 -17.39 1.50 -26.94
CA ASP A 195 -17.98 2.43 -27.91
C ASP A 195 -19.51 2.45 -27.84
N THR A 196 -20.16 1.31 -27.58
CA THR A 196 -21.62 1.25 -27.38
C THR A 196 -22.03 1.98 -26.11
N ILE A 197 -21.27 1.83 -25.02
CA ILE A 197 -21.51 2.55 -23.75
C ILE A 197 -21.32 4.06 -23.99
N MET A 198 -20.32 4.44 -24.76
CA MET A 198 -20.02 5.83 -25.10
C MET A 198 -21.01 6.48 -26.05
N ALA A 199 -21.56 5.70 -27.01
CA ALA A 199 -22.49 6.19 -28.03
C ALA A 199 -23.91 6.42 -27.49
N LEU A 200 -24.22 5.97 -26.28
CA LEU A 200 -25.50 6.21 -25.65
C LEU A 200 -25.62 7.68 -25.28
N SER A 201 -26.32 8.41 -26.12
CA SER A 201 -26.60 9.81 -25.86
C SER A 201 -27.49 9.94 -24.63
N ALA A 202 -27.38 11.06 -23.99
CA ALA A 202 -28.22 11.42 -22.87
C ALA A 202 -29.73 11.38 -23.20
N ASN A 203 -30.09 11.61 -24.45
CA ASN A 203 -31.46 11.51 -24.92
C ASN A 203 -31.93 10.05 -25.05
N ASP A 204 -31.02 9.15 -25.41
CA ASP A 204 -31.30 7.71 -25.48
C ASP A 204 -31.59 7.16 -24.12
N VAL A 205 -30.86 7.62 -23.10
CA VAL A 205 -31.01 7.21 -21.70
C VAL A 205 -32.35 7.69 -21.11
N ALA A 206 -32.77 8.93 -21.44
CA ALA A 206 -34.04 9.50 -20.96
C ALA A 206 -35.26 8.86 -21.62
N ASN A 207 -35.11 8.33 -22.84
CA ASN A 207 -36.19 7.75 -23.66
C ASN A 207 -36.10 6.21 -23.74
N LEU A 208 -35.27 5.56 -22.94
CA LEU A 208 -35.10 4.11 -22.98
C LEU A 208 -36.41 3.41 -22.58
N PRO A 209 -36.95 2.56 -23.45
CA PRO A 209 -38.09 1.75 -23.10
C PRO A 209 -37.70 0.80 -21.97
N SER A 210 -38.56 0.63 -20.98
CA SER A 210 -38.47 -0.38 -19.97
C SER A 210 -38.58 -1.77 -20.61
N GLY A 211 -37.54 -2.30 -21.20
CA GLY A 211 -37.57 -3.55 -21.93
C GLY A 211 -36.18 -4.12 -22.26
N ASN A 212 -36.17 -5.34 -22.74
CA ASN A 212 -35.04 -6.26 -22.89
C ASN A 212 -33.84 -5.77 -23.72
N ASP A 213 -33.84 -4.58 -24.27
CA ASP A 213 -32.83 -4.07 -25.21
C ASP A 213 -31.87 -3.03 -24.63
N MET A 214 -32.02 -2.70 -23.35
CA MET A 214 -31.07 -1.82 -22.69
C MET A 214 -29.94 -2.63 -22.05
N PRO A 215 -28.69 -2.17 -22.19
CA PRO A 215 -27.60 -2.70 -21.41
C PRO A 215 -27.95 -2.69 -19.91
N LYS A 216 -27.94 -3.85 -19.28
CA LYS A 216 -28.37 -4.01 -17.87
C LYS A 216 -27.62 -3.10 -16.90
N ALA A 217 -26.34 -2.79 -17.19
CA ALA A 217 -25.57 -1.89 -16.34
C ALA A 217 -26.02 -0.44 -16.51
N LEU A 218 -26.35 -0.04 -17.72
CA LEU A 218 -26.85 1.31 -17.98
C LEU A 218 -28.24 1.50 -17.37
N SER A 219 -29.11 0.48 -17.46
CA SER A 219 -30.39 0.47 -16.74
C SER A 219 -30.23 0.60 -15.24
N ARG A 220 -29.25 -0.13 -14.66
CA ARG A 220 -28.96 -0.05 -13.24
C ARG A 220 -28.34 1.28 -12.84
N LEU A 221 -27.44 1.83 -13.67
CA LEU A 221 -26.85 3.14 -13.48
C LEU A 221 -27.94 4.23 -13.51
N VAL A 222 -28.81 4.21 -14.51
CA VAL A 222 -29.95 5.12 -14.64
C VAL A 222 -30.90 4.97 -13.47
N GLY A 223 -31.28 3.75 -13.09
CA GLY A 223 -32.11 3.48 -11.93
C GLY A 223 -31.51 4.04 -10.63
N GLN A 224 -30.22 3.87 -10.44
CA GLN A 224 -29.53 4.39 -9.25
C GLN A 224 -29.47 5.93 -9.23
N VAL A 225 -29.34 6.56 -10.38
CA VAL A 225 -29.40 8.03 -10.50
C VAL A 225 -30.82 8.52 -10.23
N ILE A 226 -31.83 7.82 -10.74
CA ILE A 226 -33.24 8.09 -10.49
C ILE A 226 -33.57 7.96 -8.99
N ASP A 227 -33.17 6.86 -8.36
CA ASP A 227 -33.39 6.59 -6.94
C ASP A 227 -32.68 7.60 -6.02
N ALA A 228 -31.59 8.23 -6.52
CA ALA A 228 -30.92 9.30 -5.81
C ALA A 228 -31.61 10.68 -5.92
N GLY A 229 -32.78 10.75 -6.53
CA GLY A 229 -33.58 11.99 -6.66
C GLY A 229 -33.10 12.94 -7.77
N GLY A 230 -32.27 12.44 -8.70
CA GLY A 230 -31.66 13.26 -9.75
C GLY A 230 -32.50 13.51 -11.01
N VAL A 231 -33.75 13.06 -11.03
CA VAL A 231 -34.59 13.16 -12.26
C VAL A 231 -35.41 14.43 -12.26
N GLY A 232 -34.80 15.49 -12.60
CA GLY A 232 -35.61 16.68 -12.85
C GLY A 232 -35.48 17.19 -14.25
N ASN A 233 -34.30 17.24 -14.87
CA ASN A 233 -34.17 18.10 -16.05
C ASN A 233 -33.01 17.83 -17.00
N SER A 234 -32.29 16.76 -16.93
CA SER A 234 -31.26 16.58 -17.94
C SER A 234 -31.07 15.14 -18.35
N SER A 235 -30.96 15.03 -19.62
CA SER A 235 -30.50 13.93 -20.39
C SER A 235 -29.06 13.47 -20.08
N ARG A 236 -28.53 13.71 -18.88
CA ARG A 236 -27.15 13.36 -18.47
C ARG A 236 -27.16 12.60 -17.14
N PHE A 237 -26.21 11.72 -16.96
CA PHE A 237 -26.03 11.00 -15.70
C PHE A 237 -25.58 11.96 -14.59
N LEU A 238 -26.28 11.95 -13.46
CA LEU A 238 -25.89 12.72 -12.29
C LEU A 238 -25.15 11.79 -11.32
N MET A 239 -23.94 12.18 -10.93
CA MET A 239 -23.15 11.50 -9.92
C MET A 239 -22.67 12.51 -8.88
N HIS A 240 -22.33 12.01 -7.69
CA HIS A 240 -21.69 12.82 -6.68
C HIS A 240 -20.31 13.30 -7.19
N GLU A 241 -19.94 14.51 -6.80
CA GLU A 241 -18.63 15.09 -7.09
C GLU A 241 -17.49 14.10 -6.75
N GLY A 242 -16.61 13.86 -7.70
CA GLY A 242 -15.48 12.94 -7.60
C GLY A 242 -15.79 11.49 -7.95
N ILE A 243 -17.03 11.00 -7.88
CA ILE A 243 -17.36 9.61 -8.24
C ILE A 243 -17.20 9.38 -9.75
N ALA A 244 -17.65 10.30 -10.57
CA ALA A 244 -17.53 10.21 -12.02
C ALA A 244 -16.05 10.17 -12.43
N SER A 245 -15.24 11.08 -11.91
CA SER A 245 -13.81 11.11 -12.18
C SER A 245 -13.11 9.80 -11.76
N LYS A 246 -13.39 9.29 -10.58
CA LYS A 246 -12.83 8.01 -10.11
C LYS A 246 -13.27 6.83 -10.97
N LEU A 247 -14.54 6.79 -11.38
CA LEU A 247 -15.04 5.74 -12.27
C LEU A 247 -14.28 5.75 -13.59
N VAL A 248 -14.16 6.91 -14.20
CA VAL A 248 -13.47 7.09 -15.48
C VAL A 248 -12.01 6.67 -15.37
N GLU A 249 -11.29 7.14 -14.34
CA GLU A 249 -9.90 6.75 -14.12
C GLU A 249 -9.75 5.24 -13.93
N ARG A 250 -10.67 4.58 -13.23
CA ARG A 250 -10.66 3.10 -13.12
C ARG A 250 -10.88 2.41 -14.46
N LEU A 251 -11.75 2.94 -15.31
CA LEU A 251 -12.01 2.37 -16.63
C LEU A 251 -10.82 2.61 -17.58
N VAL A 252 -10.16 3.74 -17.48
CA VAL A 252 -8.92 4.04 -18.23
C VAL A 252 -7.79 3.14 -17.74
N ASN A 253 -7.50 3.13 -16.46
CA ASN A 253 -6.40 2.33 -15.88
C ASN A 253 -6.63 0.81 -16.00
N GLY A 254 -7.88 0.37 -16.11
CA GLY A 254 -8.27 -1.01 -16.36
C GLY A 254 -8.32 -1.39 -17.85
N GLY A 255 -7.88 -0.51 -18.75
CA GLY A 255 -7.81 -0.78 -20.20
C GLY A 255 -9.17 -0.78 -20.92
N ILE A 256 -10.25 -0.32 -20.26
CA ILE A 256 -11.61 -0.32 -20.83
C ILE A 256 -11.85 0.92 -21.70
N LEU A 257 -11.40 2.08 -21.24
CA LEU A 257 -11.46 3.34 -21.98
C LEU A 257 -10.06 3.81 -22.35
N THR A 258 -9.95 4.51 -23.50
CA THR A 258 -8.75 5.26 -23.84
C THR A 258 -8.74 6.62 -23.15
N THR A 259 -7.59 7.29 -23.16
CA THR A 259 -7.48 8.65 -22.63
C THR A 259 -8.34 9.63 -23.43
N GLU A 260 -8.47 9.44 -24.74
CA GLU A 260 -9.33 10.24 -25.60
C GLU A 260 -10.82 10.03 -25.30
N GLN A 261 -11.19 8.79 -24.97
CA GLN A 261 -12.58 8.46 -24.61
C GLN A 261 -12.95 8.99 -23.22
N ARG A 262 -11.96 9.21 -22.34
CA ARG A 262 -12.17 9.77 -21.00
C ARG A 262 -12.96 11.07 -21.05
N ASP A 263 -12.52 12.02 -21.87
CA ASP A 263 -13.10 13.35 -21.91
C ASP A 263 -14.54 13.32 -22.42
N ALA A 264 -14.80 12.52 -23.47
CA ALA A 264 -16.14 12.31 -23.99
C ALA A 264 -17.07 11.61 -22.96
N PHE A 265 -16.53 10.67 -22.20
CA PHE A 265 -17.28 10.01 -21.12
C PHE A 265 -17.62 10.99 -20.00
N MET A 266 -16.67 11.86 -19.61
CA MET A 266 -16.89 12.89 -18.59
C MET A 266 -17.93 13.91 -19.00
N GLU A 267 -18.03 14.26 -20.29
CA GLU A 267 -19.10 15.13 -20.80
C GLU A 267 -20.50 14.51 -20.66
N ALA A 268 -20.60 13.18 -20.65
CA ALA A 268 -21.87 12.47 -20.45
C ALA A 268 -22.34 12.46 -19.00
N PHE A 269 -21.42 12.71 -18.04
CA PHE A 269 -21.74 12.77 -16.63
C PHE A 269 -21.75 14.21 -16.12
N VAL A 270 -22.81 14.57 -15.41
CA VAL A 270 -22.89 15.84 -14.67
C VAL A 270 -22.74 15.51 -13.20
N GLU A 271 -21.73 16.09 -12.57
CA GLU A 271 -21.54 15.93 -11.12
C GLU A 271 -22.69 16.60 -10.37
N ALA A 272 -23.30 15.86 -9.45
CA ALA A 272 -24.37 16.38 -8.63
C ALA A 272 -23.79 17.36 -7.60
N PRO A 273 -24.41 18.54 -7.42
CA PRO A 273 -23.97 19.52 -6.42
C PRO A 273 -24.20 19.04 -4.97
N GLN A 274 -25.03 18.04 -4.79
CA GLN A 274 -25.34 17.42 -3.49
C GLN A 274 -24.74 16.02 -3.40
N PRO A 275 -24.42 15.54 -2.19
CA PRO A 275 -23.99 14.16 -1.99
C PRO A 275 -24.97 13.17 -2.62
N PHE A 276 -24.42 12.09 -3.19
CA PHE A 276 -25.20 11.01 -3.82
C PHE A 276 -26.01 10.18 -2.79
N PHE A 277 -25.85 10.47 -1.54
CA PHE A 277 -26.53 9.86 -0.41
C PHE A 277 -26.91 10.93 0.62
N ASP A 278 -27.90 10.63 1.39
CA ASP A 278 -28.42 11.49 2.46
C ASP A 278 -27.37 11.67 3.57
N THR A 279 -27.33 12.87 4.17
CA THR A 279 -26.48 13.19 5.31
C THR A 279 -26.79 12.29 6.52
N ALA A 280 -28.05 11.87 6.71
CA ALA A 280 -28.44 10.93 7.77
C ALA A 280 -27.85 9.53 7.53
N GLU A 281 -27.81 9.07 6.27
CA GLU A 281 -27.15 7.80 5.90
C GLU A 281 -25.65 7.86 6.18
N SER A 282 -24.98 8.97 5.85
CA SER A 282 -23.58 9.19 6.14
C SER A 282 -23.29 9.16 7.65
N LYS A 283 -24.10 9.86 8.45
CA LYS A 283 -24.00 9.83 9.92
C LYS A 283 -24.24 8.44 10.51
N LYS A 284 -25.20 7.70 9.96
CA LYS A 284 -25.43 6.30 10.36
C LYS A 284 -24.23 5.42 10.06
N SER A 285 -23.62 5.59 8.89
CA SER A 285 -22.38 4.88 8.50
C SER A 285 -21.23 5.24 9.43
N ALA A 286 -21.04 6.51 9.77
CA ALA A 286 -20.04 6.97 10.72
C ALA A 286 -20.23 6.33 12.12
N ALA A 287 -21.45 6.30 12.63
CA ALA A 287 -21.77 5.68 13.90
C ALA A 287 -21.52 4.16 13.91
N GLN A 288 -21.79 3.48 12.80
CA GLN A 288 -21.48 2.06 12.65
C GLN A 288 -19.97 1.80 12.67
N ILE A 289 -19.17 2.66 12.04
CA ILE A 289 -17.70 2.59 12.07
C ILE A 289 -17.20 2.76 13.50
N GLU A 290 -17.67 3.79 14.21
CA GLU A 290 -17.30 4.04 15.61
C GLU A 290 -17.65 2.85 16.51
N SER A 291 -18.87 2.36 16.43
CA SER A 291 -19.33 1.19 17.19
C SER A 291 -18.49 -0.06 16.87
N GLY A 292 -18.16 -0.27 15.59
CA GLY A 292 -17.31 -1.37 15.16
C GLY A 292 -15.89 -1.28 15.76
N ILE A 293 -15.35 -0.06 15.87
CA ILE A 293 -14.05 0.17 16.52
C ILE A 293 -14.14 -0.10 18.01
N LEU A 294 -15.12 0.48 18.71
CA LEU A 294 -15.30 0.28 20.16
C LEU A 294 -15.46 -1.19 20.52
N ASN A 295 -16.17 -1.97 19.71
CA ASN A 295 -16.34 -3.41 19.91
C ASN A 295 -15.04 -4.22 19.75
N ARG A 296 -14.05 -3.67 19.05
CA ARG A 296 -12.70 -4.28 18.90
C ARG A 296 -11.76 -3.91 20.03
N LEU A 297 -12.10 -2.94 20.87
CA LEU A 297 -11.29 -2.54 22.01
C LEU A 297 -11.67 -3.33 23.25
N HIS A 298 -10.69 -3.91 23.95
CA HIS A 298 -10.94 -4.66 25.19
C HIS A 298 -11.56 -3.79 26.28
N LEU A 299 -11.17 -2.52 26.36
CA LEU A 299 -11.72 -1.57 27.34
C LEU A 299 -13.00 -0.88 26.85
N HIS A 300 -13.46 -1.18 25.62
CA HIS A 300 -14.62 -0.54 24.98
C HIS A 300 -14.59 1.00 25.01
N LYS A 301 -13.41 1.58 25.09
CA LYS A 301 -13.18 3.02 25.04
C LYS A 301 -11.88 3.35 24.32
N MET A 302 -11.86 4.49 23.65
CA MET A 302 -10.66 5.04 23.02
C MET A 302 -9.83 5.83 24.07
N PRO A 303 -8.50 5.84 23.96
CA PRO A 303 -7.68 6.73 24.78
C PRO A 303 -7.92 8.18 24.38
N THR A 304 -7.79 9.09 25.34
CA THR A 304 -7.83 10.54 25.11
C THR A 304 -6.46 11.05 24.66
N ASP A 305 -6.43 12.29 24.11
CA ASP A 305 -5.17 12.96 23.75
C ASP A 305 -4.22 13.06 24.96
N GLU A 306 -4.77 13.36 26.15
CA GLU A 306 -4.01 13.45 27.40
C GLU A 306 -3.38 12.10 27.79
N GLN A 307 -4.14 11.01 27.69
CA GLN A 307 -3.64 9.67 28.01
C GLN A 307 -2.52 9.23 27.08
N VAL A 308 -2.62 9.57 25.78
CA VAL A 308 -1.55 9.32 24.81
C VAL A 308 -0.34 10.20 25.11
N GLY A 309 -0.55 11.47 25.48
CA GLY A 309 0.52 12.39 25.91
C GLY A 309 1.26 11.88 27.15
N LEU A 310 0.55 11.41 28.16
CA LEU A 310 1.17 10.80 29.35
C LEU A 310 1.97 9.54 29.01
N SER A 311 1.46 8.70 28.12
CA SER A 311 2.19 7.52 27.62
C SER A 311 3.48 7.94 26.89
N THR A 312 3.42 9.00 26.09
CA THR A 312 4.59 9.58 25.41
C THR A 312 5.67 9.99 26.41
N VAL A 313 5.31 10.77 27.44
CA VAL A 313 6.25 11.22 28.49
C VAL A 313 6.86 10.04 29.25
N PHE A 314 6.04 9.04 29.58
CA PHE A 314 6.52 7.84 30.28
C PHE A 314 7.61 7.12 29.46
N HIS A 315 7.37 6.89 28.18
CA HIS A 315 8.32 6.14 27.34
C HIS A 315 9.56 6.94 26.92
N LEU A 316 9.50 8.27 27.00
CA LEU A 316 10.70 9.11 26.83
C LEU A 316 11.56 9.15 28.11
N ALA A 317 10.92 9.03 29.27
CA ALA A 317 11.62 9.05 30.57
C ALA A 317 12.20 7.68 30.98
N ASP A 318 11.73 6.59 30.38
CA ASP A 318 12.28 5.26 30.58
C ASP A 318 13.67 5.16 29.94
N ASP A 319 14.65 4.65 30.67
CA ASP A 319 16.05 4.58 30.25
C ASP A 319 16.55 3.14 29.98
N ILE A 320 15.65 2.15 29.96
CA ILE A 320 15.99 0.74 29.78
C ILE A 320 15.30 0.06 28.59
N VAL A 321 14.38 0.75 27.91
CA VAL A 321 13.64 0.18 26.79
C VAL A 321 14.03 0.87 25.48
N SER A 322 14.46 0.09 24.48
CA SER A 322 14.79 0.59 23.15
C SER A 322 14.42 -0.44 22.07
N GLY A 323 13.87 0.02 20.96
CA GLY A 323 13.43 -0.83 19.85
C GLY A 323 12.02 -1.39 20.01
N GLU A 324 11.27 -0.93 21.01
CA GLU A 324 9.92 -1.43 21.28
C GLU A 324 8.83 -0.54 20.67
N THR A 325 7.65 -1.15 20.50
CA THR A 325 6.44 -0.45 20.07
C THR A 325 5.40 -0.52 21.17
N PHE A 326 4.89 0.64 21.58
CA PHE A 326 3.89 0.76 22.63
C PHE A 326 2.53 1.14 22.03
N HIS A 327 1.47 0.47 22.50
CA HIS A 327 0.12 0.61 21.94
C HIS A 327 -0.89 1.17 22.96
N PRO A 328 -0.93 2.49 23.21
CA PRO A 328 -2.01 3.08 23.99
C PRO A 328 -3.29 3.09 23.15
N SER A 329 -4.03 1.98 23.13
CA SER A 329 -5.14 1.74 22.18
C SER A 329 -6.48 1.40 22.84
N GLY A 330 -6.52 1.31 24.16
CA GLY A 330 -7.70 0.75 24.84
C GLY A 330 -7.80 -0.78 24.73
N GLY A 331 -6.69 -1.45 24.35
CA GLY A 331 -6.60 -2.89 24.17
C GLY A 331 -7.22 -3.35 22.85
N LEU A 332 -6.67 -2.90 21.72
CA LEU A 332 -7.14 -3.32 20.41
C LEU A 332 -6.95 -4.84 20.23
N LYS A 333 -8.02 -5.52 19.85
CA LYS A 333 -7.97 -6.92 19.46
C LYS A 333 -7.45 -7.04 18.04
N PHE A 334 -6.31 -7.67 17.89
CA PHE A 334 -5.82 -8.07 16.57
C PHE A 334 -6.33 -9.48 16.27
N ASP A 335 -6.94 -9.65 15.12
CA ASP A 335 -7.13 -10.98 14.58
C ASP A 335 -5.73 -11.49 14.17
N ARG A 336 -5.33 -12.62 14.74
CA ARG A 336 -4.06 -13.24 14.38
C ARG A 336 -4.07 -13.54 12.88
N SER A 337 -3.11 -12.98 12.15
CA SER A 337 -2.83 -13.46 10.80
C SER A 337 -2.36 -14.91 10.86
N VAL A 338 -2.68 -15.67 9.82
CA VAL A 338 -2.15 -17.03 9.64
C VAL A 338 -0.63 -16.96 9.69
N THR A 339 0.00 -17.83 10.44
CA THR A 339 1.46 -17.86 10.55
C THR A 339 2.10 -18.23 9.22
N GLU A 340 3.22 -17.64 8.92
CA GLU A 340 3.94 -17.75 7.65
C GLU A 340 4.12 -19.19 7.15
N GLY A 341 4.35 -20.15 8.04
CA GLY A 341 4.48 -21.57 7.69
C GLY A 341 3.18 -22.31 7.38
N GLU A 342 2.01 -21.71 7.71
CA GLU A 342 0.70 -22.32 7.48
C GLU A 342 0.13 -22.01 6.09
N LEU A 343 0.79 -21.11 5.33
CA LEU A 343 0.30 -20.62 4.04
C LEU A 343 0.80 -21.43 2.86
N LEU A 344 1.95 -22.08 2.98
CA LEU A 344 2.51 -22.86 1.90
C LEU A 344 1.89 -24.25 1.87
N LEU A 345 0.95 -24.47 0.95
CA LEU A 345 0.40 -25.79 0.72
C LEU A 345 1.48 -26.70 0.11
N PRO A 346 1.50 -28.00 0.45
CA PRO A 346 2.34 -28.96 -0.25
C PRO A 346 2.11 -28.89 -1.77
N PRO A 347 3.14 -29.13 -2.61
CA PRO A 347 2.99 -29.13 -4.06
C PRO A 347 1.85 -30.00 -4.55
N SER A 348 1.60 -31.14 -3.89
CA SER A 348 0.50 -32.06 -4.22
C SER A 348 -0.91 -31.50 -3.97
N GLN A 349 -1.04 -30.38 -3.25
CA GLN A 349 -2.33 -29.73 -2.97
C GLN A 349 -2.53 -28.45 -3.80
N THR A 350 -1.52 -28.05 -4.58
CA THR A 350 -1.61 -26.88 -5.48
C THR A 350 -1.92 -27.37 -6.88
N ASP A 351 -3.08 -26.98 -7.41
CA ASP A 351 -3.48 -27.33 -8.78
C ASP A 351 -2.86 -26.34 -9.77
N LEU A 352 -1.61 -26.60 -10.14
CA LEU A 352 -0.85 -25.76 -11.06
C LEU A 352 -1.42 -25.79 -12.50
N ASN A 353 -2.24 -26.79 -12.87
CA ASN A 353 -2.91 -26.81 -14.17
C ASN A 353 -3.79 -25.57 -14.40
N LYS A 354 -4.21 -24.90 -13.33
CA LYS A 354 -4.95 -23.62 -13.41
C LYS A 354 -4.14 -22.47 -13.98
N LEU A 355 -2.82 -22.61 -14.09
CA LEU A 355 -1.94 -21.64 -14.75
C LEU A 355 -1.88 -21.84 -16.26
N GLN A 356 -2.25 -23.01 -16.77
CA GLN A 356 -2.27 -23.27 -18.20
C GLN A 356 -3.14 -22.26 -18.94
N GLY A 357 -2.62 -21.69 -20.01
CA GLY A 357 -3.29 -20.68 -20.83
C GLY A 357 -3.40 -19.30 -20.18
N LYS A 358 -2.83 -19.08 -18.99
CA LYS A 358 -2.78 -17.77 -18.34
C LYS A 358 -1.72 -16.86 -18.97
N ARG A 359 -1.97 -15.57 -18.95
CA ARG A 359 -1.03 -14.55 -19.40
C ARG A 359 -0.34 -13.95 -18.17
N VAL A 360 0.97 -14.00 -18.15
CA VAL A 360 1.78 -13.61 -16.99
C VAL A 360 2.64 -12.40 -17.34
N VAL A 361 2.67 -11.41 -16.48
CA VAL A 361 3.61 -10.28 -16.54
C VAL A 361 4.51 -10.33 -15.30
N MET A 362 5.81 -10.26 -15.51
CA MET A 362 6.79 -10.10 -14.45
C MET A 362 7.44 -8.72 -14.58
N VAL A 363 7.61 -8.02 -13.47
CA VAL A 363 8.17 -6.66 -13.45
C VAL A 363 9.30 -6.60 -12.43
N GLY A 364 10.49 -6.20 -12.85
CA GLY A 364 11.63 -5.97 -11.95
C GLY A 364 12.99 -6.34 -12.53
N ASP A 365 14.06 -5.91 -11.84
CA ASP A 365 15.46 -6.09 -12.26
C ASP A 365 16.36 -6.68 -11.18
N SER A 366 16.10 -6.39 -9.91
CA SER A 366 17.08 -6.63 -8.85
C SER A 366 17.31 -8.10 -8.51
N MET A 367 16.32 -8.93 -8.75
CA MET A 367 16.27 -10.35 -8.40
C MET A 367 16.29 -11.23 -9.66
N ARG A 368 17.32 -11.03 -10.52
CA ARG A 368 17.33 -11.66 -11.85
C ARG A 368 17.37 -13.18 -11.83
N LYS A 369 18.12 -13.78 -10.90
CA LYS A 369 18.19 -15.25 -10.77
C LYS A 369 16.86 -15.83 -10.33
N GLU A 370 16.22 -15.17 -9.38
CA GLU A 370 14.90 -15.53 -8.86
C GLU A 370 13.84 -15.35 -9.94
N LEU A 371 13.86 -14.20 -10.64
CA LEU A 371 12.96 -13.94 -11.75
C LEU A 371 13.13 -14.95 -12.89
N ALA A 372 14.37 -15.31 -13.23
CA ALA A 372 14.63 -16.34 -14.25
C ALA A 372 14.08 -17.71 -13.82
N ALA A 373 14.28 -18.11 -12.57
CA ALA A 373 13.74 -19.36 -12.04
C ALA A 373 12.20 -19.35 -12.00
N ILE A 374 11.59 -18.24 -11.60
CA ILE A 374 10.12 -18.06 -11.62
C ILE A 374 9.61 -18.12 -13.07
N GLY A 375 10.27 -17.44 -14.00
CA GLY A 375 9.94 -17.47 -15.42
C GLY A 375 9.97 -18.89 -15.98
N ASN A 376 11.02 -19.65 -15.69
CA ASN A 376 11.14 -21.06 -16.07
C ASN A 376 10.03 -21.92 -15.43
N GLY A 377 9.62 -21.60 -14.20
CA GLY A 377 8.47 -22.21 -13.55
C GLY A 377 7.17 -21.99 -14.34
N PHE A 378 6.90 -20.77 -14.81
CA PHE A 378 5.74 -20.46 -15.64
C PHE A 378 5.82 -21.13 -17.03
N MET A 379 7.00 -21.16 -17.67
CA MET A 379 7.21 -21.88 -18.92
C MET A 379 6.82 -23.35 -18.80
N GLY A 380 7.16 -24.00 -17.68
CA GLY A 380 6.81 -25.39 -17.40
C GLY A 380 5.32 -25.64 -17.13
N GLN A 381 4.48 -24.60 -17.02
CA GLN A 381 3.03 -24.71 -16.82
C GLN A 381 2.21 -24.40 -18.09
N ASP A 382 2.85 -24.29 -19.25
CA ASP A 382 2.19 -23.96 -20.52
C ASP A 382 1.27 -22.74 -20.44
N VAL A 383 1.77 -21.64 -19.84
CA VAL A 383 1.05 -20.36 -19.83
C VAL A 383 0.88 -19.84 -21.27
N ALA A 384 -0.13 -19.03 -21.55
CA ALA A 384 -0.34 -18.52 -22.91
C ALA A 384 0.73 -17.50 -23.30
N ALA A 385 1.16 -16.67 -22.35
CA ALA A 385 2.20 -15.68 -22.58
C ALA A 385 2.95 -15.38 -21.27
N LEU A 386 4.24 -15.09 -21.41
CA LEU A 386 5.09 -14.56 -20.35
C LEU A 386 5.79 -13.31 -20.88
N THR A 387 5.45 -12.15 -20.32
CA THR A 387 6.09 -10.87 -20.61
C THR A 387 6.90 -10.41 -19.40
N VAL A 388 8.16 -10.04 -19.61
CA VAL A 388 9.02 -9.54 -18.55
C VAL A 388 9.35 -8.07 -18.81
N LEU A 389 9.05 -7.20 -17.86
CA LEU A 389 9.31 -5.76 -17.93
C LEU A 389 10.50 -5.42 -17.04
N THR A 390 11.52 -4.81 -17.61
CA THR A 390 12.75 -4.39 -16.93
C THR A 390 12.98 -2.91 -17.08
N ARG A 391 13.77 -2.31 -16.19
CA ARG A 391 14.20 -0.92 -16.30
C ARG A 391 15.45 -0.78 -17.20
N SER A 392 16.30 -1.79 -17.21
CA SER A 392 17.58 -1.74 -17.92
C SER A 392 17.68 -2.74 -19.07
N GLU A 393 18.37 -2.34 -20.15
CA GLU A 393 18.67 -3.21 -21.29
C GLU A 393 19.55 -4.41 -20.91
N ASP A 394 20.43 -4.24 -19.91
CA ASP A 394 21.29 -5.34 -19.44
C ASP A 394 20.47 -6.42 -18.75
N SER A 395 19.52 -6.02 -17.89
CA SER A 395 18.60 -6.96 -17.26
C SER A 395 17.69 -7.64 -18.27
N ALA A 396 17.20 -6.91 -19.26
CA ALA A 396 16.38 -7.47 -20.32
C ALA A 396 17.14 -8.57 -21.09
N ARG A 397 18.38 -8.29 -21.50
CA ARG A 397 19.22 -9.27 -22.20
C ARG A 397 19.55 -10.48 -21.34
N GLU A 398 19.88 -10.28 -20.06
CA GLU A 398 20.20 -11.37 -19.14
C GLU A 398 18.98 -12.29 -18.92
N LEU A 399 17.81 -11.72 -18.66
CA LEU A 399 16.57 -12.50 -18.46
C LEU A 399 16.10 -13.19 -19.75
N GLN A 400 16.25 -12.53 -20.90
CA GLN A 400 15.95 -13.14 -22.21
C GLN A 400 16.76 -14.42 -22.46
N HIS A 401 18.00 -14.49 -21.96
CA HIS A 401 18.87 -15.66 -22.11
C HIS A 401 18.71 -16.69 -20.98
N ALA A 402 18.29 -16.27 -19.79
CA ALA A 402 18.21 -17.12 -18.61
C ALA A 402 16.86 -17.85 -18.48
N ILE A 403 15.83 -17.37 -19.20
CA ILE A 403 14.52 -18.04 -19.25
C ILE A 403 14.48 -18.94 -20.49
N ASP A 404 14.24 -20.23 -20.24
CA ASP A 404 14.16 -21.27 -21.29
C ASP A 404 12.85 -21.15 -22.05
N ALA A 405 12.85 -20.38 -23.14
CA ALA A 405 11.66 -20.19 -23.97
C ALA A 405 11.22 -21.52 -24.62
N THR A 406 9.92 -21.77 -24.63
CA THR A 406 9.30 -22.92 -25.28
C THR A 406 8.46 -22.45 -26.46
N ASP A 407 8.34 -23.27 -27.50
CA ASP A 407 7.54 -22.92 -28.69
C ASP A 407 6.04 -22.75 -28.39
N SER A 408 5.56 -23.29 -27.27
CA SER A 408 4.16 -23.22 -26.84
C SER A 408 3.77 -21.95 -26.12
N VAL A 409 4.75 -21.14 -25.64
CA VAL A 409 4.51 -19.95 -24.82
C VAL A 409 5.00 -18.70 -25.57
N ALA A 410 4.13 -17.71 -25.73
CA ALA A 410 4.55 -16.42 -26.25
C ALA A 410 5.44 -15.72 -25.20
N PHE A 411 6.73 -15.56 -25.51
CA PHE A 411 7.71 -15.03 -24.58
C PHE A 411 8.33 -13.74 -25.09
N ASP A 412 8.36 -12.72 -24.24
CA ASP A 412 8.95 -11.42 -24.56
C ASP A 412 9.55 -10.76 -23.32
N VAL A 413 10.70 -10.11 -23.50
CA VAL A 413 11.38 -9.30 -22.46
C VAL A 413 11.61 -7.90 -22.97
N ARG A 414 11.11 -6.89 -22.25
CA ARG A 414 11.12 -5.47 -22.67
C ARG A 414 11.82 -4.60 -21.65
N CYS A 415 12.70 -3.74 -22.14
CA CYS A 415 13.20 -2.63 -21.37
C CYS A 415 12.19 -1.46 -21.49
N VAL A 416 11.57 -1.08 -20.39
CA VAL A 416 10.52 -0.03 -20.34
C VAL A 416 10.99 1.22 -19.60
N GLY A 417 12.21 1.21 -19.04
CA GLY A 417 12.68 2.30 -18.20
C GLY A 417 11.77 2.52 -17.00
N ASP A 418 11.38 3.77 -16.78
CA ASP A 418 10.47 4.15 -15.69
C ASP A 418 8.99 4.12 -16.08
N ASP A 419 8.65 3.84 -17.34
CA ASP A 419 7.28 3.83 -17.86
C ASP A 419 6.58 2.47 -17.68
N ILE A 420 6.53 1.99 -16.44
CA ILE A 420 5.87 0.73 -16.09
C ILE A 420 4.37 0.80 -16.36
N GLU A 421 3.75 1.92 -16.02
CA GLU A 421 2.30 2.10 -16.14
C GLU A 421 1.87 2.13 -17.60
N GLY A 422 2.62 2.83 -18.46
CA GLY A 422 2.39 2.81 -19.92
C GLY A 422 2.58 1.43 -20.53
N ALA A 423 3.59 0.68 -20.08
CA ALA A 423 3.81 -0.69 -20.56
C ALA A 423 2.69 -1.65 -20.14
N LEU A 424 2.20 -1.56 -18.91
CA LEU A 424 1.06 -2.36 -18.44
C LEU A 424 -0.23 -1.97 -19.19
N ASP A 425 -0.46 -0.67 -19.42
CA ASP A 425 -1.60 -0.19 -20.21
C ASP A 425 -1.56 -0.73 -21.64
N HIS A 426 -0.39 -0.72 -22.28
CA HIS A 426 -0.20 -1.29 -23.62
C HIS A 426 -0.55 -2.80 -23.66
N ILE A 427 -0.06 -3.58 -22.69
CA ILE A 427 -0.38 -5.02 -22.60
C ILE A 427 -1.89 -5.21 -22.41
N LEU A 428 -2.54 -4.38 -21.59
CA LEU A 428 -3.98 -4.48 -21.35
C LEU A 428 -4.81 -4.22 -22.61
N ARG A 429 -4.42 -3.23 -23.42
CA ARG A 429 -5.20 -2.77 -24.58
C ARG A 429 -4.90 -3.55 -25.85
N GLU A 430 -3.62 -3.76 -26.12
CA GLU A 430 -3.17 -4.20 -27.43
C GLU A 430 -2.83 -5.71 -27.48
N GLU A 431 -2.54 -6.31 -26.30
CA GLU A 431 -2.03 -7.68 -26.26
C GLU A 431 -2.98 -8.67 -25.57
N GLY A 432 -4.20 -8.25 -25.24
CA GLY A 432 -5.21 -9.09 -24.62
C GLY A 432 -5.10 -9.24 -23.10
N GLY A 433 -4.36 -8.34 -22.44
CA GLY A 433 -4.28 -8.25 -21.00
C GLY A 433 -3.39 -9.31 -20.32
N PHE A 434 -3.54 -9.45 -19.01
CA PHE A 434 -2.83 -10.43 -18.19
C PHE A 434 -3.71 -10.92 -17.04
N ASP A 435 -3.42 -12.14 -16.56
CA ASP A 435 -4.12 -12.78 -15.44
C ASP A 435 -3.29 -12.76 -14.16
N VAL A 436 -1.96 -12.72 -14.31
CA VAL A 436 -1.01 -12.78 -13.20
C VAL A 436 0.03 -11.70 -13.38
N VAL A 437 0.35 -10.98 -12.30
CA VAL A 437 1.51 -10.09 -12.25
C VAL A 437 2.40 -10.46 -11.08
N VAL A 438 3.70 -10.57 -11.35
CA VAL A 438 4.74 -10.75 -10.34
C VAL A 438 5.58 -9.48 -10.29
N SER A 439 5.56 -8.77 -9.18
CA SER A 439 6.28 -7.51 -9.00
C SER A 439 7.48 -7.72 -8.10
N SER A 440 8.65 -7.38 -8.59
CA SER A 440 9.94 -7.39 -7.90
C SER A 440 10.58 -6.00 -7.98
N PRO A 441 11.38 -5.58 -7.01
CA PRO A 441 12.08 -4.29 -7.09
C PRO A 441 13.00 -4.18 -8.30
N PHE A 442 13.27 -2.96 -8.77
CA PHE A 442 14.25 -2.73 -9.83
C PHE A 442 15.68 -2.63 -9.29
N GLU A 443 15.85 -2.05 -8.12
CA GLU A 443 17.18 -1.83 -7.54
C GLU A 443 17.43 -2.78 -6.37
N ARG A 444 18.69 -3.13 -6.18
CA ARG A 444 19.13 -3.84 -4.98
C ARG A 444 19.10 -2.91 -3.78
N LEU A 445 18.99 -3.50 -2.60
CA LEU A 445 19.13 -2.75 -1.37
C LEU A 445 20.53 -2.11 -1.30
N PRO A 446 20.62 -0.84 -0.87
CA PRO A 446 21.91 -0.19 -0.72
C PRO A 446 22.73 -0.85 0.40
N LEU A 447 24.05 -0.84 0.25
CA LEU A 447 25.00 -1.39 1.24
C LEU A 447 25.26 -0.45 2.43
N ASN A 448 24.60 0.72 2.46
CA ASN A 448 24.85 1.73 3.47
C ASN A 448 23.98 1.49 4.72
N ALA A 449 24.49 1.83 5.88
CA ALA A 449 23.77 1.73 7.13
C ALA A 449 22.64 2.78 7.24
N LEU A 450 21.56 2.44 7.96
CA LEU A 450 20.50 3.39 8.32
C LEU A 450 20.92 4.39 9.39
N ALA A 451 21.91 4.06 10.21
CA ALA A 451 22.49 4.95 11.21
C ALA A 451 23.95 4.61 11.50
N GLY A 452 24.70 5.58 12.02
CA GLY A 452 26.09 5.40 12.43
C GLY A 452 26.21 4.48 13.66
N GLU A 453 27.03 3.44 13.58
CA GLU A 453 27.39 2.59 14.72
C GLU A 453 28.39 3.30 15.65
N ARG A 454 28.56 2.74 16.87
CA ARG A 454 29.35 3.30 17.97
C ARG A 454 30.79 3.76 17.64
N HIS A 455 31.36 3.27 16.54
CA HIS A 455 32.73 3.62 16.09
C HIS A 455 32.79 3.88 14.59
N LYS A 456 31.65 4.03 13.90
CA LYS A 456 31.58 4.29 12.48
C LYS A 456 31.02 5.69 12.23
N SER A 457 31.67 6.39 11.31
CA SER A 457 31.25 7.71 10.88
C SER A 457 29.82 7.71 10.30
N TRP A 458 29.07 8.77 10.55
CA TRP A 458 27.79 9.04 9.93
C TRP A 458 27.90 9.23 8.40
N ASP A 459 29.12 9.31 7.86
CA ASP A 459 29.38 9.41 6.41
C ASP A 459 28.96 8.16 5.62
N ARG A 460 28.77 7.03 6.31
CA ARG A 460 28.29 5.77 5.71
C ARG A 460 26.80 5.52 5.90
N VAL A 461 26.09 6.44 6.52
CA VAL A 461 24.63 6.38 6.69
C VAL A 461 23.97 6.83 5.39
N LEU A 462 22.84 6.22 5.04
CA LEU A 462 22.05 6.63 3.90
C LEU A 462 21.74 8.13 3.97
N SER A 463 22.00 8.85 2.90
CA SER A 463 21.52 10.23 2.78
C SER A 463 20.00 10.27 2.70
N ASP A 464 19.41 11.43 2.91
CA ASP A 464 17.96 11.61 2.76
C ASP A 464 17.50 11.23 1.35
N GLN A 465 18.32 11.54 0.33
CA GLN A 465 18.02 11.16 -1.05
C GLN A 465 18.07 9.63 -1.25
N GLN A 466 19.11 8.97 -0.75
CA GLN A 466 19.22 7.51 -0.85
C GLN A 466 18.07 6.79 -0.11
N PHE A 467 17.59 7.35 1.00
CA PHE A 467 16.41 6.79 1.67
C PHE A 467 15.11 7.03 0.89
N ARG A 468 14.98 8.19 0.20
CA ARG A 468 13.88 8.41 -0.76
C ARG A 468 13.92 7.41 -1.89
N ASP A 469 15.09 7.22 -2.48
CA ASP A 469 15.29 6.28 -3.58
C ASP A 469 14.93 4.86 -3.14
N LEU A 470 15.33 4.46 -1.93
CA LEU A 470 14.93 3.19 -1.33
C LEU A 470 13.41 3.05 -1.20
N VAL A 471 12.73 4.05 -0.66
CA VAL A 471 11.25 4.05 -0.53
C VAL A 471 10.60 3.99 -1.91
N HIS A 472 11.11 4.76 -2.87
CA HIS A 472 10.60 4.79 -4.23
C HIS A 472 10.76 3.43 -4.93
N ASP A 473 11.97 2.86 -4.91
CA ASP A 473 12.27 1.63 -5.63
C ASP A 473 11.69 0.38 -4.97
N GLN A 474 11.58 0.37 -3.64
CA GLN A 474 11.16 -0.82 -2.90
C GLN A 474 9.68 -0.82 -2.50
N LEU A 475 9.06 0.34 -2.33
CA LEU A 475 7.66 0.43 -1.90
C LEU A 475 6.76 1.06 -2.96
N THR A 476 7.12 2.22 -3.50
CA THR A 476 6.32 2.94 -4.49
C THR A 476 6.20 2.17 -5.81
N HIS A 477 7.24 1.44 -6.20
CA HIS A 477 7.20 0.56 -7.36
C HIS A 477 6.06 -0.47 -7.26
N HIS A 478 5.97 -1.19 -6.14
CA HIS A 478 4.91 -2.17 -5.92
C HIS A 478 3.51 -1.54 -5.90
N PHE A 479 3.40 -0.33 -5.36
CA PHE A 479 2.15 0.44 -5.42
C PHE A 479 1.74 0.73 -6.86
N ARG A 480 2.65 1.20 -7.73
CA ARG A 480 2.38 1.50 -9.14
C ARG A 480 1.88 0.28 -9.91
N VAL A 481 2.56 -0.85 -9.75
CA VAL A 481 2.16 -2.11 -10.38
C VAL A 481 0.80 -2.59 -9.86
N ALA A 482 0.62 -2.62 -8.55
CA ALA A 482 -0.60 -3.14 -7.93
C ALA A 482 -1.83 -2.26 -8.20
N ARG A 483 -1.67 -0.95 -8.29
CA ARG A 483 -2.75 0.00 -8.58
C ARG A 483 -3.47 -0.31 -9.88
N ILE A 484 -2.71 -0.62 -10.93
CA ILE A 484 -3.25 -0.99 -12.25
C ILE A 484 -3.75 -2.43 -12.23
N SER A 485 -2.93 -3.35 -11.74
CA SER A 485 -3.24 -4.79 -11.77
C SER A 485 -4.50 -5.15 -10.98
N ALA A 486 -4.82 -4.41 -9.91
CA ALA A 486 -6.04 -4.63 -9.13
C ALA A 486 -7.32 -4.23 -9.88
N LEU A 487 -7.22 -3.52 -10.99
CA LEU A 487 -8.34 -3.20 -11.89
C LEU A 487 -8.56 -4.28 -12.97
N VAL A 488 -7.65 -5.22 -13.10
CA VAL A 488 -7.80 -6.37 -14.02
C VAL A 488 -8.66 -7.44 -13.36
N PRO A 489 -9.72 -7.94 -14.02
CA PRO A 489 -10.62 -8.91 -13.42
C PRO A 489 -9.92 -10.21 -12.99
N ASN A 490 -10.06 -10.57 -11.71
CA ASN A 490 -9.49 -11.77 -11.09
C ASN A 490 -7.95 -11.88 -11.18
N CYS A 491 -7.26 -10.76 -11.35
CA CYS A 491 -5.80 -10.73 -11.41
C CYS A 491 -5.19 -11.27 -10.11
N GLN A 492 -4.18 -12.11 -10.25
CA GLN A 492 -3.34 -12.57 -9.15
C GLN A 492 -2.09 -11.69 -9.10
N ILE A 493 -1.92 -10.97 -8.00
CA ILE A 493 -0.82 -10.03 -7.78
C ILE A 493 0.13 -10.65 -6.76
N VAL A 494 1.37 -10.91 -7.17
CA VAL A 494 2.42 -11.45 -6.30
C VAL A 494 3.50 -10.41 -6.14
N LEU A 495 3.72 -9.97 -4.90
CA LEU A 495 4.73 -8.97 -4.55
C LEU A 495 5.94 -9.69 -3.94
N LEU A 496 7.11 -9.54 -4.55
CA LEU A 496 8.34 -10.11 -4.04
C LEU A 496 9.07 -9.10 -3.16
N THR A 497 9.47 -9.52 -1.98
CA THR A 497 10.38 -8.73 -1.14
C THR A 497 11.82 -9.17 -1.34
N PRO A 498 12.79 -8.25 -1.17
CA PRO A 498 14.20 -8.59 -1.25
C PRO A 498 14.54 -9.77 -0.34
N ASP A 499 15.41 -10.61 -0.83
CA ASP A 499 15.94 -11.72 -0.06
C ASP A 499 16.81 -11.20 1.10
N THR A 500 16.38 -11.46 2.32
CA THR A 500 17.18 -11.14 3.51
C THR A 500 18.35 -12.10 3.68
N SER A 501 18.34 -13.24 3.00
CA SER A 501 19.41 -14.23 3.05
C SER A 501 20.64 -13.85 2.23
N LEU A 502 20.44 -13.04 1.18
CA LEU A 502 21.55 -12.47 0.40
C LEU A 502 22.20 -11.26 1.09
N ALA A 503 21.66 -10.86 2.25
CA ALA A 503 22.25 -9.80 3.05
C ALA A 503 23.62 -10.26 3.58
N SER A 504 24.68 -9.76 2.96
CA SER A 504 26.05 -10.01 3.37
C SER A 504 26.42 -9.23 4.64
N THR A 505 25.57 -8.27 5.02
CA THR A 505 25.79 -7.38 6.15
C THR A 505 24.55 -7.22 7.02
N ARG A 506 24.75 -6.78 8.27
CA ARG A 506 23.64 -6.42 9.17
C ARG A 506 22.75 -5.32 8.61
N GLU A 507 23.35 -4.41 7.87
CA GLU A 507 22.70 -3.26 7.28
C GLU A 507 21.73 -3.68 6.17
N GLU A 508 22.17 -4.57 5.27
CA GLU A 508 21.30 -5.14 4.25
C GLU A 508 20.12 -5.90 4.86
N PHE A 509 20.39 -6.70 5.89
CA PHE A 509 19.34 -7.42 6.62
C PHE A 509 18.31 -6.44 7.22
N ALA A 510 18.78 -5.36 7.83
CA ALA A 510 17.93 -4.35 8.42
C ALA A 510 17.04 -3.66 7.37
N LEU A 511 17.61 -3.32 6.22
CA LEU A 511 16.87 -2.71 5.10
C LEU A 511 15.85 -3.68 4.49
N ALA A 512 16.22 -4.94 4.31
CA ALA A 512 15.30 -5.97 3.83
C ALA A 512 14.13 -6.16 4.80
N LEU A 513 14.40 -6.18 6.11
CA LEU A 513 13.36 -6.26 7.14
C LEU A 513 12.42 -5.03 7.13
N PHE A 514 12.97 -3.84 6.88
CA PHE A 514 12.19 -2.61 6.72
C PHE A 514 11.23 -2.72 5.54
N VAL A 515 11.72 -3.12 4.36
CA VAL A 515 10.91 -3.29 3.15
C VAL A 515 9.84 -4.36 3.35
N LYS A 516 10.24 -5.53 3.86
CA LYS A 516 9.36 -6.66 4.13
C LYS A 516 8.14 -6.24 4.96
N ASN A 517 8.36 -5.60 6.11
CA ASN A 517 7.28 -5.23 7.02
C ASN A 517 6.43 -4.06 6.51
N SER A 518 7.04 -3.09 5.83
CA SER A 518 6.31 -1.98 5.23
C SER A 518 5.38 -2.48 4.11
N LEU A 519 5.88 -3.36 3.24
CA LEU A 519 5.12 -3.93 2.15
C LEU A 519 4.02 -4.90 2.64
N HIS A 520 4.25 -5.58 3.78
CA HIS A 520 3.21 -6.41 4.38
C HIS A 520 1.96 -5.60 4.74
N ALA A 521 2.12 -4.40 5.30
CA ALA A 521 1.01 -3.52 5.60
C ALA A 521 0.23 -3.11 4.32
N PHE A 522 0.92 -2.90 3.21
CA PHE A 522 0.33 -2.65 1.90
C PHE A 522 -0.47 -3.86 1.40
N THR A 523 0.13 -5.04 1.43
CA THR A 523 -0.46 -6.30 0.96
C THR A 523 -1.76 -6.62 1.69
N VAL A 524 -1.77 -6.49 3.02
CA VAL A 524 -2.96 -6.74 3.85
C VAL A 524 -4.06 -5.71 3.55
N THR A 525 -3.72 -4.44 3.37
CA THR A 525 -4.69 -3.40 3.02
C THR A 525 -5.31 -3.65 1.66
N LEU A 526 -4.48 -3.90 0.63
CA LEU A 526 -4.95 -4.15 -0.72
C LEU A 526 -5.76 -5.47 -0.82
N GLY A 527 -5.42 -6.47 -0.01
CA GLY A 527 -6.20 -7.71 0.10
C GLY A 527 -7.64 -7.45 0.55
N VAL A 528 -7.84 -6.59 1.56
CA VAL A 528 -9.18 -6.20 2.03
C VAL A 528 -9.91 -5.30 1.02
N GLU A 529 -9.19 -4.45 0.32
CA GLU A 529 -9.76 -3.64 -0.76
C GLU A 529 -10.17 -4.50 -1.95
N GLY A 530 -9.36 -5.50 -2.31
CA GLY A 530 -9.62 -6.43 -3.40
C GLY A 530 -10.94 -7.20 -3.22
N GLU A 531 -11.30 -7.58 -1.98
CA GLU A 531 -12.60 -8.21 -1.70
C GLU A 531 -13.80 -7.29 -2.01
N ARG A 532 -13.58 -5.99 -2.05
CA ARG A 532 -14.61 -4.97 -2.29
C ARG A 532 -14.64 -4.47 -3.72
N LEU A 533 -13.55 -4.64 -4.45
CA LEU A 533 -13.47 -4.25 -5.86
C LEU A 533 -14.30 -5.17 -6.74
N PRO A 534 -14.92 -4.64 -7.81
CA PRO A 534 -15.65 -5.46 -8.78
C PRO A 534 -14.78 -6.46 -9.52
N THR A 535 -13.49 -6.16 -9.63
CA THR A 535 -12.46 -6.97 -10.28
C THR A 535 -11.99 -8.15 -9.44
N VAL A 536 -12.24 -8.10 -8.13
CA VAL A 536 -11.89 -9.16 -7.17
C VAL A 536 -10.45 -9.68 -7.32
N PRO A 537 -9.44 -8.80 -7.34
CA PRO A 537 -8.06 -9.23 -7.42
C PRO A 537 -7.65 -9.99 -6.15
N ALA A 538 -6.66 -10.85 -6.27
CA ALA A 538 -5.96 -11.42 -5.12
C ALA A 538 -4.54 -10.88 -5.07
N VAL A 539 -4.08 -10.44 -3.90
CA VAL A 539 -2.72 -9.95 -3.71
C VAL A 539 -2.06 -10.71 -2.58
N ASN A 540 -0.85 -11.16 -2.82
CA ASN A 540 -0.04 -11.85 -1.82
C ASN A 540 1.41 -11.38 -1.92
N GLN A 541 2.12 -11.44 -0.79
CA GLN A 541 3.54 -11.13 -0.71
C GLN A 541 4.32 -12.43 -0.53
N VAL A 542 5.31 -12.65 -1.35
CA VAL A 542 6.30 -13.71 -1.14
C VAL A 542 7.54 -13.07 -0.51
N GLN A 543 7.81 -13.46 0.72
CA GLN A 543 8.90 -12.97 1.54
C GLN A 543 10.03 -13.98 1.53
N LEU A 544 11.17 -13.59 1.00
CA LEU A 544 12.37 -14.40 1.02
C LEU A 544 13.07 -14.19 2.35
N THR A 545 13.06 -15.20 3.20
CA THR A 545 13.76 -15.17 4.48
C THR A 545 14.59 -16.41 4.61
N ARG A 546 15.89 -16.23 4.77
CA ARG A 546 16.75 -17.31 5.24
C ARG A 546 16.33 -17.69 6.65
N ARG A 547 16.30 -18.96 6.97
CA ARG A 547 16.30 -19.41 8.36
C ARG A 547 17.49 -18.74 9.03
N ALA A 548 17.20 -17.78 9.91
CA ALA A 548 18.21 -17.06 10.66
C ALA A 548 18.86 -18.05 11.60
N HIS A 549 19.86 -18.68 11.20
CA HIS A 549 20.92 -19.28 12.02
C HIS A 549 21.67 -20.29 11.17
N THR A 550 22.94 -20.03 11.08
CA THR A 550 24.01 -20.92 10.68
C THR A 550 24.24 -21.03 9.17
N GLU A 551 25.44 -20.58 8.86
CA GLU A 551 26.26 -21.01 7.75
C GLU A 551 25.83 -20.55 6.35
N GLU A 552 26.76 -19.98 5.62
CA GLU A 552 26.67 -19.78 4.17
C GLU A 552 26.10 -21.05 3.53
N PRO A 553 25.30 -20.95 2.45
CA PRO A 553 24.79 -22.14 1.77
C PRO A 553 25.99 -23.04 1.47
N SER A 554 26.02 -24.16 2.16
CA SER A 554 27.20 -25.01 2.18
C SER A 554 27.43 -25.72 0.86
N ASN A 555 26.41 -25.66 -0.05
CA ASN A 555 26.53 -26.25 -1.39
C ASN A 555 25.42 -25.77 -2.36
N ASP A 556 25.65 -26.01 -3.63
CA ASP A 556 24.71 -25.73 -4.73
C ASP A 556 23.34 -26.41 -4.57
N GLN A 557 23.25 -27.46 -3.77
CA GLN A 557 22.02 -28.20 -3.54
C GLN A 557 21.04 -27.41 -2.64
N GLU A 558 21.52 -26.76 -1.59
CA GLU A 558 20.66 -25.93 -0.72
C GLU A 558 20.10 -24.75 -1.47
N LEU A 559 20.91 -24.11 -2.31
CA LEU A 559 20.47 -23.00 -3.17
C LEU A 559 19.40 -23.47 -4.15
N ALA A 560 19.55 -24.66 -4.73
CA ALA A 560 18.55 -25.22 -5.64
C ALA A 560 17.23 -25.55 -4.92
N GLU A 561 17.30 -26.03 -3.67
CA GLU A 561 16.11 -26.31 -2.85
C GLU A 561 15.37 -25.02 -2.47
N GLU A 562 16.10 -23.96 -2.10
CA GLU A 562 15.53 -22.64 -1.80
C GLU A 562 14.84 -22.05 -3.05
N MET A 563 15.51 -22.13 -4.19
CA MET A 563 14.94 -21.66 -5.46
C MET A 563 13.68 -22.45 -5.84
N THR A 564 13.66 -23.75 -5.61
CA THR A 564 12.48 -24.60 -5.85
C THR A 564 11.31 -24.18 -4.95
N ARG A 565 11.57 -23.87 -3.67
CA ARG A 565 10.54 -23.38 -2.73
C ARG A 565 10.01 -22.02 -3.16
N LEU A 566 10.87 -21.11 -3.58
CA LEU A 566 10.48 -19.79 -4.08
C LEU A 566 9.54 -19.93 -5.28
N VAL A 567 9.96 -20.68 -6.29
CA VAL A 567 9.15 -20.92 -7.49
C VAL A 567 7.79 -21.50 -7.10
N HIS A 568 7.77 -22.51 -6.21
CA HIS A 568 6.52 -23.11 -5.74
C HIS A 568 5.62 -22.09 -5.03
N ALA A 569 6.16 -21.26 -4.14
CA ALA A 569 5.39 -20.23 -3.42
C ALA A 569 4.78 -19.20 -4.38
N VAL A 570 5.56 -18.73 -5.36
CA VAL A 570 5.07 -17.79 -6.38
C VAL A 570 3.98 -18.43 -7.23
N MET A 571 4.19 -19.68 -7.71
CA MET A 571 3.19 -20.42 -8.50
C MET A 571 1.90 -20.62 -7.69
N GLN A 572 2.00 -20.95 -6.42
CA GLN A 572 0.84 -21.11 -5.55
C GLN A 572 0.06 -19.80 -5.38
N CYS A 573 0.74 -18.67 -5.22
CA CYS A 573 0.12 -17.36 -5.16
C CYS A 573 -0.46 -16.90 -6.51
N ALA A 574 0.09 -17.39 -7.62
CA ALA A 574 -0.36 -17.10 -8.98
C ALA A 574 -1.59 -17.91 -9.41
N VAL A 575 -1.85 -19.05 -8.76
CA VAL A 575 -3.07 -19.85 -9.01
C VAL A 575 -4.29 -19.06 -8.54
N PRO A 576 -5.37 -18.98 -9.35
CA PRO A 576 -6.58 -18.28 -8.94
C PRO A 576 -7.08 -18.73 -7.57
N ALA A 577 -7.24 -17.78 -6.64
CA ALA A 577 -7.72 -18.07 -5.31
C ALA A 577 -9.10 -18.73 -5.36
N PRO A 578 -9.35 -19.79 -4.57
CA PRO A 578 -10.65 -20.43 -4.51
C PRO A 578 -11.75 -19.42 -4.17
N SER A 579 -12.92 -19.57 -4.74
CA SER A 579 -14.07 -18.76 -4.36
C SER A 579 -14.52 -19.10 -2.92
N PRO A 580 -15.20 -18.19 -2.22
CA PRO A 580 -15.74 -18.45 -0.88
C PRO A 580 -16.73 -19.65 -0.85
N SER A 581 -17.32 -19.98 -2.00
CA SER A 581 -18.21 -21.16 -2.14
C SER A 581 -17.42 -22.47 -2.22
N GLU A 582 -16.19 -22.44 -2.75
CA GLU A 582 -15.31 -23.61 -2.81
C GLU A 582 -14.60 -23.85 -1.48
N SER A 583 -14.07 -22.80 -0.85
CA SER A 583 -13.47 -22.86 0.47
C SER A 583 -13.36 -21.48 1.10
N ARG A 584 -14.15 -21.24 2.17
CA ARG A 584 -14.04 -20.02 2.97
C ARG A 584 -12.65 -19.82 3.59
N TYR A 585 -12.00 -20.90 3.94
CA TYR A 585 -10.68 -20.87 4.58
C TYR A 585 -9.61 -20.51 3.56
N LEU A 586 -9.50 -21.26 2.47
CA LEU A 586 -8.48 -21.02 1.44
C LEU A 586 -8.68 -19.68 0.72
N SER A 587 -9.92 -19.23 0.49
CA SER A 587 -10.15 -17.93 -0.13
C SER A 587 -9.63 -16.76 0.71
N LYS A 588 -9.61 -16.90 2.04
CA LYS A 588 -9.03 -15.90 2.94
C LYS A 588 -7.51 -15.99 3.01
N ILE A 589 -6.94 -17.19 2.92
CA ILE A 589 -5.50 -17.42 2.98
C ILE A 589 -4.80 -16.77 1.77
N PHE A 590 -5.36 -16.92 0.57
CA PHE A 590 -4.74 -16.44 -0.67
C PHE A 590 -5.13 -15.02 -1.06
N ARG A 591 -5.53 -14.18 -0.09
CA ARG A 591 -5.85 -12.77 -0.32
C ARG A 591 -5.31 -11.90 0.80
N GLY A 592 -4.32 -11.09 0.49
CA GLY A 592 -3.74 -10.13 1.41
C GLY A 592 -2.80 -10.76 2.45
N ASN A 593 -2.12 -11.84 2.11
CA ASN A 593 -1.22 -12.56 3.00
C ASN A 593 0.23 -12.51 2.53
N ALA A 594 1.12 -12.80 3.46
CA ALA A 594 2.54 -12.95 3.22
C ALA A 594 2.94 -14.42 3.39
N VAL A 595 3.64 -14.96 2.39
CA VAL A 595 4.25 -16.28 2.41
C VAL A 595 5.75 -16.09 2.59
N THR A 596 6.32 -16.73 3.60
CA THR A 596 7.77 -16.71 3.84
C THR A 596 8.39 -17.98 3.30
N VAL A 597 9.45 -17.86 2.52
CA VAL A 597 10.15 -18.96 1.85
C VAL A 597 11.59 -19.06 2.32
#